data_1d31d30507f2f4228be7d26bd8af4d92
#
_entry.id   1d31d30507f2f4228be7d26bd8af4d92
#
_cell.length_a   1.000
_cell.length_b   1.000
_cell.length_c   1.000
_cell.angle_alpha   90.00
_cell.angle_beta   90.00
_cell.angle_gamma   90.00
#
_symmetry.space_group_name_H-M   'P 1'
#
loop_
_entity.id
_entity.type
_entity.pdbx_description
1 polymer ?
#
loop_
_entity_poly.entity_id
_entity_poly.type
_entity_poly.pdbx_seq_one_letter_code
_entity_poly.pdbx_strand_id
1 'polypeptide(L)'
;MKTLDQIEIGSSARIIEVGGSGALRQHFLDMGIVPGAEFTVKKLAPMGDPMEIEIHGYELTLRLQEGEKIKVEPIKERTRKHVSIERVKDSDHPGLGEEGKYHNEEDDLKKLPDDELISFALVGNQNCGTTTLFNCLTGENQHVGNFPGVTVDRKDGSIKGYPNTVITDLPGIYSMSPFSSEEIVSRNFVLEQKPKAIINIVDATNIERNLYLTMQLIEMDRPMVVALNMMDELLGNHGFVNVNDLEHMLGVPVIPISAAKNEGVNELIKHAMHVAKYQELPKRIDFCDENDHGGALHRCIHGVCHLIDDHALKADIPVRFAATKAIEGDELVIDKLKLDQNELETLEHIIKQMEKERGLDASAAIADMRFEFIERLCEKTVGKPKESKERIRSEKIDKVLTGKYTAIPCFILIMLAVFYLTFNVIGAFLQDLLAMGVAKLTVLVSNLLTTMNVNAAVKSLVVDGIFKGVGSILSFLPIIVTLFFFLSMMEDSGYIARVAFVMDKLLRKIGLSGKSI
;
A
#
# COMPACT_ATOMS: atom_id res chain seq x y z
N MET A 1 -33.74 8.00 -4.02
CA MET A 1 -32.32 7.90 -3.65
C MET A 1 -31.61 7.19 -4.78
N LYS A 2 -30.45 7.68 -5.22
CA LYS A 2 -29.60 6.99 -6.20
C LYS A 2 -28.60 6.11 -5.47
N THR A 3 -28.04 5.15 -6.19
CA THR A 3 -26.87 4.39 -5.74
C THR A 3 -25.61 4.95 -6.37
N LEU A 4 -24.43 4.67 -5.79
CA LEU A 4 -23.15 5.27 -6.20
C LEU A 4 -22.82 4.94 -7.68
N ASP A 5 -23.16 3.75 -8.17
CA ASP A 5 -23.00 3.31 -9.54
C ASP A 5 -23.80 4.15 -10.57
N GLN A 6 -24.83 4.88 -10.11
CA GLN A 6 -25.72 5.71 -10.95
C GLN A 6 -25.28 7.17 -11.04
N ILE A 7 -24.17 7.54 -10.40
CA ILE A 7 -23.65 8.90 -10.42
C ILE A 7 -22.79 9.11 -11.67
N GLU A 8 -23.03 10.22 -12.37
CA GLU A 8 -22.32 10.55 -13.60
C GLU A 8 -20.86 10.98 -13.34
N ILE A 9 -19.99 10.73 -14.32
CA ILE A 9 -18.58 11.15 -14.25
C ILE A 9 -18.50 12.67 -14.12
N GLY A 10 -17.68 13.15 -13.19
CA GLY A 10 -17.50 14.56 -12.85
C GLY A 10 -18.54 15.12 -11.87
N SER A 11 -19.55 14.33 -11.51
CA SER A 11 -20.56 14.73 -10.53
C SER A 11 -20.14 14.37 -9.11
N SER A 12 -20.56 15.20 -8.15
CA SER A 12 -20.34 14.99 -6.72
C SER A 12 -21.61 14.52 -6.03
N ALA A 13 -21.45 13.69 -5.00
CA ALA A 13 -22.55 13.22 -4.19
C ALA A 13 -22.08 13.02 -2.73
N ARG A 14 -23.06 12.96 -1.81
CA ARG A 14 -22.84 12.65 -0.41
C ARG A 14 -23.37 11.24 -0.11
N ILE A 15 -22.62 10.48 0.65
CA ILE A 15 -23.02 9.14 1.10
C ILE A 15 -24.08 9.29 2.19
N ILE A 16 -25.20 8.59 2.02
CA ILE A 16 -26.29 8.57 3.00
C ILE A 16 -26.27 7.28 3.81
N GLU A 17 -26.07 6.16 3.13
CA GLU A 17 -26.11 4.85 3.76
C GLU A 17 -25.13 3.90 3.07
N VAL A 18 -24.38 3.15 3.87
CA VAL A 18 -23.48 2.09 3.41
C VAL A 18 -24.12 0.74 3.68
N GLY A 19 -24.56 0.08 2.62
CA GLY A 19 -25.17 -1.25 2.69
C GLY A 19 -24.13 -2.36 2.81
N GLY A 20 -24.64 -3.59 2.88
CA GLY A 20 -23.83 -4.77 3.16
C GLY A 20 -23.87 -5.16 4.64
N SER A 21 -23.22 -6.24 4.99
CA SER A 21 -23.13 -6.75 6.36
C SER A 21 -21.77 -7.37 6.62
N GLY A 22 -21.37 -7.45 7.90
CA GLY A 22 -20.14 -8.09 8.33
C GLY A 22 -18.88 -7.46 7.72
N ALA A 23 -17.90 -8.30 7.39
CA ALA A 23 -16.59 -7.88 6.95
C ALA A 23 -16.58 -6.99 5.68
N LEU A 24 -17.50 -7.20 4.73
CA LEU A 24 -17.58 -6.37 3.54
C LEU A 24 -17.97 -4.92 3.85
N ARG A 25 -18.96 -4.73 4.72
CA ARG A 25 -19.39 -3.40 5.15
C ARG A 25 -18.27 -2.69 5.91
N GLN A 26 -17.60 -3.41 6.83
CA GLN A 26 -16.45 -2.87 7.56
C GLN A 26 -15.35 -2.44 6.59
N HIS A 27 -15.07 -3.24 5.59
CA HIS A 27 -14.08 -2.90 4.55
C HIS A 27 -14.42 -1.59 3.81
N PHE A 28 -15.70 -1.33 3.49
CA PHE A 28 -16.11 -0.04 2.92
C PHE A 28 -15.86 1.12 3.87
N LEU A 29 -16.21 0.95 5.16
CA LEU A 29 -15.98 1.98 6.18
C LEU A 29 -14.50 2.26 6.37
N ASP A 30 -13.66 1.23 6.42
CA ASP A 30 -12.20 1.33 6.55
C ASP A 30 -11.55 2.02 5.32
N MET A 31 -12.22 1.96 4.15
CA MET A 31 -11.83 2.71 2.96
C MET A 31 -12.44 4.12 2.88
N GLY A 32 -13.02 4.64 3.95
CA GLY A 32 -13.57 5.99 4.01
C GLY A 32 -14.95 6.17 3.37
N ILE A 33 -15.61 5.09 3.00
CA ILE A 33 -17.00 5.15 2.54
C ILE A 33 -17.88 5.19 3.79
N VAL A 34 -18.01 6.39 4.38
CA VAL A 34 -18.79 6.60 5.60
C VAL A 34 -20.01 7.47 5.31
N PRO A 35 -21.16 7.28 6.02
CA PRO A 35 -22.31 8.16 5.86
C PRO A 35 -21.93 9.62 6.19
N GLY A 36 -22.33 10.56 5.32
CA GLY A 36 -21.95 11.98 5.43
C GLY A 36 -20.77 12.38 4.55
N ALA A 37 -19.89 11.46 4.17
CA ALA A 37 -18.73 11.75 3.33
C ALA A 37 -19.13 12.20 1.92
N GLU A 38 -18.44 13.21 1.41
CA GLU A 38 -18.62 13.75 0.06
C GLU A 38 -17.57 13.19 -0.89
N PHE A 39 -18.00 12.72 -2.05
CA PHE A 39 -17.11 12.20 -3.08
C PHE A 39 -17.43 12.78 -4.46
N THR A 40 -16.48 12.64 -5.38
CA THR A 40 -16.64 12.99 -6.80
C THR A 40 -16.25 11.81 -7.66
N VAL A 41 -17.09 11.46 -8.63
CA VAL A 41 -16.75 10.41 -9.62
C VAL A 41 -15.75 10.96 -10.62
N LYS A 42 -14.53 10.42 -10.63
CA LYS A 42 -13.45 10.87 -11.53
C LYS A 42 -13.54 10.22 -12.89
N LYS A 43 -13.61 8.91 -12.92
CA LYS A 43 -13.67 8.15 -14.17
C LYS A 43 -14.29 6.76 -13.98
N LEU A 44 -14.70 6.18 -15.09
CA LEU A 44 -15.07 4.76 -15.18
C LEU A 44 -14.01 4.05 -16.02
N ALA A 45 -13.71 2.81 -15.66
CA ALA A 45 -12.91 1.95 -16.51
C ALA A 45 -13.50 1.84 -17.93
N PRO A 46 -12.70 1.55 -18.96
CA PRO A 46 -13.13 1.56 -20.36
C PRO A 46 -14.36 0.73 -20.66
N MET A 47 -14.54 -0.37 -19.93
CA MET A 47 -15.71 -1.26 -20.04
C MET A 47 -16.83 -0.89 -19.05
N GLY A 48 -16.69 0.24 -18.36
CA GLY A 48 -17.66 0.77 -17.40
C GLY A 48 -17.49 0.25 -15.97
N ASP A 49 -16.56 -0.66 -15.68
CA ASP A 49 -16.30 -1.24 -14.36
C ASP A 49 -14.80 -1.57 -14.25
N PRO A 50 -14.10 -1.15 -13.18
CA PRO A 50 -14.57 -0.44 -11.99
C PRO A 50 -14.74 1.08 -12.15
N MET A 51 -15.34 1.70 -11.14
CA MET A 51 -15.48 3.15 -10.99
C MET A 51 -14.39 3.70 -10.07
N GLU A 52 -13.84 4.86 -10.41
CA GLU A 52 -12.90 5.60 -9.57
C GLU A 52 -13.55 6.85 -9.03
N ILE A 53 -13.52 7.00 -7.72
CA ILE A 53 -14.04 8.15 -6.99
C ILE A 53 -12.92 8.85 -6.22
N GLU A 54 -13.05 10.15 -6.02
CA GLU A 54 -12.23 10.92 -5.09
C GLU A 54 -13.01 11.16 -3.82
N ILE A 55 -12.51 10.65 -2.70
CA ILE A 55 -13.08 10.78 -1.37
C ILE A 55 -11.98 11.11 -0.37
N HIS A 56 -12.22 11.93 0.66
CA HIS A 56 -11.23 12.34 1.68
C HIS A 56 -9.86 12.81 1.11
N GLY A 57 -9.83 13.22 -0.17
CA GLY A 57 -8.62 13.73 -0.82
C GLY A 57 -7.73 12.67 -1.48
N TYR A 58 -8.13 11.42 -1.51
CA TYR A 58 -7.47 10.34 -2.26
C TYR A 58 -8.42 9.67 -3.26
N GLU A 59 -7.86 8.91 -4.19
CA GLU A 59 -8.60 8.18 -5.21
C GLU A 59 -8.88 6.77 -4.73
N LEU A 60 -10.15 6.36 -4.83
CA LEU A 60 -10.63 5.04 -4.47
C LEU A 60 -11.31 4.39 -5.67
N THR A 61 -10.93 3.16 -5.96
CA THR A 61 -11.52 2.37 -7.04
C THR A 61 -12.50 1.36 -6.46
N LEU A 62 -13.74 1.39 -6.94
CA LEU A 62 -14.84 0.53 -6.52
C LEU A 62 -15.45 -0.18 -7.72
N ARG A 63 -15.90 -1.42 -7.53
CA ARG A 63 -16.70 -2.11 -8.53
C ARG A 63 -18.13 -1.59 -8.54
N LEU A 64 -18.76 -1.62 -9.69
CA LEU A 64 -20.17 -1.21 -9.80
C LEU A 64 -21.08 -2.01 -8.86
N GLN A 65 -20.85 -3.32 -8.73
CA GLN A 65 -21.61 -4.18 -7.80
C GLN A 65 -21.44 -3.78 -6.33
N GLU A 66 -20.32 -3.17 -5.97
CA GLU A 66 -20.07 -2.59 -4.65
C GLU A 66 -20.79 -1.24 -4.53
N GLY A 67 -20.74 -0.43 -5.60
CA GLY A 67 -21.43 0.85 -5.70
C GLY A 67 -22.96 0.75 -5.59
N GLU A 68 -23.56 -0.35 -6.08
CA GLU A 68 -24.99 -0.62 -5.93
C GLU A 68 -25.46 -0.71 -4.47
N LYS A 69 -24.54 -1.01 -3.54
CA LYS A 69 -24.82 -1.15 -2.10
C LYS A 69 -24.75 0.18 -1.34
N ILE A 70 -24.25 1.25 -1.97
CA ILE A 70 -24.01 2.53 -1.35
C ILE A 70 -25.07 3.53 -1.83
N LYS A 71 -25.93 4.00 -0.92
CA LYS A 71 -26.96 5.00 -1.23
C LYS A 71 -26.39 6.40 -1.09
N VAL A 72 -26.66 7.24 -2.09
CA VAL A 72 -26.09 8.58 -2.19
C VAL A 72 -27.10 9.64 -2.59
N GLU A 73 -26.80 10.89 -2.24
CA GLU A 73 -27.54 12.07 -2.63
C GLU A 73 -26.64 12.99 -3.46
N PRO A 74 -27.01 13.33 -4.71
CA PRO A 74 -26.22 14.26 -5.54
C PRO A 74 -26.14 15.64 -4.90
N ILE A 75 -24.94 16.25 -4.91
CA ILE A 75 -24.67 17.61 -4.43
C ILE A 75 -24.14 18.47 -5.58
N LYS A 76 -24.41 19.79 -5.53
CA LYS A 76 -24.00 20.71 -6.62
C LYS A 76 -22.51 21.06 -6.59
N GLU A 77 -21.94 21.21 -5.40
CA GLU A 77 -20.52 21.52 -5.19
C GLU A 77 -20.07 20.94 -3.86
N ARG A 78 -18.81 20.50 -3.77
CA ARG A 78 -18.19 20.08 -2.52
C ARG A 78 -17.96 21.27 -1.59
N THR A 79 -18.20 21.05 -0.31
CA THR A 79 -18.05 22.07 0.74
C THR A 79 -16.58 22.34 1.12
N ARG A 80 -15.62 21.66 0.49
CA ARG A 80 -14.20 21.75 0.85
C ARG A 80 -13.63 23.17 0.66
N LYS A 81 -13.21 23.76 1.77
CA LYS A 81 -12.34 24.94 1.77
C LYS A 81 -10.89 24.48 1.62
N HIS A 82 -10.25 24.82 0.52
CA HIS A 82 -8.79 24.74 0.41
C HIS A 82 -8.17 25.75 1.36
N VAL A 83 -7.62 25.28 2.47
CA VAL A 83 -6.77 26.11 3.33
C VAL A 83 -5.37 26.10 2.71
N SER A 84 -4.85 27.27 2.36
CA SER A 84 -3.46 27.42 1.92
C SER A 84 -2.55 27.33 3.14
N ILE A 85 -1.80 26.23 3.27
CA ILE A 85 -0.80 26.05 4.32
C ILE A 85 0.50 26.70 3.86
N GLU A 86 1.17 27.44 4.75
CA GLU A 86 2.53 27.90 4.51
C GLU A 86 3.54 26.78 4.77
N ARG A 87 4.46 26.58 3.83
CA ARG A 87 5.57 25.64 3.99
C ARG A 87 6.51 26.17 5.07
N VAL A 88 6.70 25.39 6.14
CA VAL A 88 7.76 25.64 7.12
C VAL A 88 9.10 25.32 6.47
N LYS A 89 10.06 26.26 6.55
CA LYS A 89 11.35 26.14 5.84
C LYS A 89 12.23 25.02 6.35
N ASP A 90 12.11 24.65 7.61
CA ASP A 90 12.88 23.60 8.27
C ASP A 90 11.97 22.38 8.48
N SER A 91 11.86 21.56 7.45
CA SER A 91 11.10 20.30 7.49
C SER A 91 11.99 19.09 7.76
N ASP A 92 13.26 19.32 8.09
CA ASP A 92 14.16 18.24 8.47
C ASP A 92 13.78 17.72 9.85
N HIS A 93 13.77 16.40 9.99
CA HIS A 93 13.48 15.76 11.26
C HIS A 93 14.57 16.10 12.27
N PRO A 94 14.24 16.60 13.50
CA PRO A 94 15.24 16.81 14.55
C PRO A 94 15.90 15.47 14.89
N GLY A 95 17.23 15.48 15.02
CA GLY A 95 18.00 14.28 15.39
C GLY A 95 17.63 13.73 16.77
N LEU A 96 18.12 12.52 17.07
CA LEU A 96 18.00 11.92 18.40
C LEU A 96 18.64 12.83 19.47
N GLY A 97 17.85 13.26 20.43
CA GLY A 97 18.32 14.05 21.57
C GLY A 97 18.19 15.56 21.43
N GLU A 98 17.62 16.08 20.36
CA GLU A 98 17.26 17.49 20.29
C GLU A 98 15.96 17.76 21.03
N GLU A 99 16.06 18.51 22.13
CA GLU A 99 14.97 19.08 22.93
C GLU A 99 13.93 18.12 23.55
N GLY A 100 14.24 16.84 23.77
CA GLY A 100 13.41 15.95 24.61
C GLY A 100 11.95 15.78 24.21
N LYS A 101 11.59 16.05 22.95
CA LYS A 101 10.18 16.00 22.50
C LYS A 101 9.59 14.59 22.51
N TYR A 102 10.45 13.57 22.36
CA TYR A 102 10.03 12.16 22.26
C TYR A 102 10.74 11.24 23.24
N HIS A 103 11.79 11.72 23.95
CA HIS A 103 12.58 10.94 24.87
C HIS A 103 12.41 11.52 26.28
N ASN A 104 11.72 10.83 27.16
CA ASN A 104 11.58 11.20 28.58
C ASN A 104 12.72 10.58 29.38
N GLU A 105 13.31 11.34 30.30
CA GLU A 105 14.33 10.82 31.24
C GLU A 105 13.83 9.63 32.07
N GLU A 106 12.51 9.47 32.24
CA GLU A 106 11.89 8.31 32.92
C GLU A 106 11.98 7.01 32.08
N ASP A 107 12.25 7.08 30.79
CA ASP A 107 12.34 5.91 29.90
C ASP A 107 13.63 5.12 30.06
N ASP A 108 14.66 5.65 30.73
CA ASP A 108 15.88 4.90 31.11
C ASP A 108 15.57 3.67 31.96
N LEU A 109 14.46 3.66 32.68
CA LEU A 109 14.01 2.52 33.50
C LEU A 109 13.48 1.32 32.69
N LYS A 110 13.13 1.52 31.42
CA LYS A 110 12.56 0.47 30.51
C LYS A 110 13.57 -0.01 29.47
N LYS A 111 14.81 0.44 29.53
CA LYS A 111 15.83 0.09 28.55
C LYS A 111 16.06 -1.40 28.47
N LEU A 112 15.91 -1.96 27.26
CA LEU A 112 16.22 -3.36 27.00
C LEU A 112 17.73 -3.64 27.16
N PRO A 113 18.11 -4.84 27.62
CA PRO A 113 19.51 -5.28 27.64
C PRO A 113 20.17 -5.17 26.26
N ASP A 114 21.46 -4.84 26.20
CA ASP A 114 22.17 -4.63 24.93
C ASP A 114 22.33 -5.93 24.08
N ASP A 115 22.16 -7.09 24.69
CA ASP A 115 22.23 -8.42 24.07
C ASP A 115 20.85 -8.97 23.70
N GLU A 116 19.77 -8.27 24.03
CA GLU A 116 18.41 -8.71 23.68
C GLU A 116 18.15 -8.60 22.19
N LEU A 117 17.49 -9.64 21.62
CA LEU A 117 17.08 -9.63 20.23
C LEU A 117 15.93 -8.63 20.03
N ILE A 118 16.14 -7.62 19.18
CA ILE A 118 15.14 -6.62 18.86
C ILE A 118 14.38 -7.05 17.61
N SER A 119 13.09 -7.33 17.78
CA SER A 119 12.18 -7.69 16.68
C SER A 119 11.37 -6.49 16.20
N PHE A 120 11.35 -6.30 14.88
CA PHE A 120 10.56 -5.27 14.21
C PHE A 120 9.49 -5.89 13.32
N ALA A 121 8.31 -5.28 13.30
CA ALA A 121 7.31 -5.48 12.27
C ALA A 121 7.33 -4.32 11.28
N LEU A 122 7.48 -4.62 9.99
CA LEU A 122 7.34 -3.65 8.92
C LEU A 122 5.90 -3.70 8.41
N VAL A 123 5.14 -2.63 8.60
CA VAL A 123 3.71 -2.57 8.33
C VAL A 123 3.39 -1.37 7.45
N GLY A 124 2.56 -1.55 6.43
CA GLY A 124 2.11 -0.44 5.59
C GLY A 124 1.01 -0.85 4.62
N ASN A 125 0.48 0.12 3.92
CA ASN A 125 -0.53 -0.12 2.90
C ASN A 125 0.11 -0.82 1.67
N GLN A 126 -0.73 -1.42 0.84
CA GLN A 126 -0.26 -1.97 -0.44
C GLN A 126 0.37 -0.84 -1.28
N ASN A 127 1.52 -1.13 -1.89
CA ASN A 127 2.29 -0.22 -2.75
C ASN A 127 2.92 1.00 -2.05
N CYS A 128 2.94 1.10 -0.72
CA CYS A 128 3.65 2.17 -0.01
C CYS A 128 5.18 1.99 0.03
N GLY A 129 5.72 0.89 -0.51
CA GLY A 129 7.16 0.62 -0.61
C GLY A 129 7.74 -0.26 0.49
N THR A 130 6.92 -1.11 1.16
CA THR A 130 7.37 -2.05 2.20
C THR A 130 8.53 -2.92 1.75
N THR A 131 8.38 -3.63 0.64
CA THR A 131 9.42 -4.51 0.11
C THR A 131 10.68 -3.75 -0.30
N THR A 132 10.55 -2.54 -0.86
CA THR A 132 11.70 -1.70 -1.21
C THR A 132 12.48 -1.31 0.03
N LEU A 133 11.79 -0.83 1.07
CA LEU A 133 12.42 -0.47 2.34
C LEU A 133 13.02 -1.70 3.02
N PHE A 134 12.32 -2.84 3.05
CA PHE A 134 12.84 -4.09 3.58
C PHE A 134 14.18 -4.48 2.94
N ASN A 135 14.28 -4.41 1.61
CA ASN A 135 15.51 -4.69 0.87
C ASN A 135 16.62 -3.67 1.21
N CYS A 136 16.30 -2.39 1.40
CA CYS A 136 17.28 -1.39 1.83
C CYS A 136 17.82 -1.70 3.24
N LEU A 137 16.96 -2.11 4.16
CA LEU A 137 17.29 -2.40 5.55
C LEU A 137 18.12 -3.69 5.69
N THR A 138 17.75 -4.76 4.98
CA THR A 138 18.31 -6.11 5.17
C THR A 138 19.39 -6.48 4.16
N GLY A 139 19.30 -6.00 2.92
CA GLY A 139 20.19 -6.40 1.84
C GLY A 139 20.02 -7.87 1.43
N GLU A 140 21.12 -8.64 1.41
CA GLU A 140 21.11 -10.06 1.03
C GLU A 140 20.74 -11.01 2.17
N ASN A 141 20.64 -10.53 3.40
CA ASN A 141 20.36 -11.32 4.60
C ASN A 141 18.84 -11.51 4.80
N GLN A 142 18.21 -12.26 3.91
CA GLN A 142 16.77 -12.49 3.90
C GLN A 142 16.45 -13.97 3.98
N HIS A 143 15.42 -14.31 4.76
CA HIS A 143 14.80 -15.64 4.79
C HIS A 143 13.38 -15.54 4.27
N VAL A 144 13.04 -16.33 3.27
CA VAL A 144 11.68 -16.37 2.69
C VAL A 144 11.01 -17.67 3.11
N GLY A 145 9.79 -17.59 3.58
CA GLY A 145 8.94 -18.70 3.99
C GLY A 145 7.48 -18.30 3.91
N ASN A 146 6.60 -19.06 4.53
CA ASN A 146 5.18 -18.72 4.66
C ASN A 146 4.84 -18.50 6.13
N PHE A 147 3.83 -17.67 6.39
CA PHE A 147 3.25 -17.57 7.72
C PHE A 147 2.59 -18.90 8.11
N PRO A 148 2.69 -19.32 9.39
CA PRO A 148 2.12 -20.60 9.84
C PRO A 148 0.63 -20.71 9.53
N GLY A 149 0.22 -21.81 8.87
CA GLY A 149 -1.18 -22.13 8.60
C GLY A 149 -1.86 -21.40 7.44
N VAL A 150 -1.13 -20.56 6.71
CA VAL A 150 -1.65 -19.80 5.55
C VAL A 150 -0.66 -19.78 4.39
N THR A 151 -1.15 -19.50 3.17
CA THR A 151 -0.34 -19.38 1.95
C THR A 151 0.15 -17.95 1.71
N VAL A 152 0.47 -17.24 2.78
CA VAL A 152 0.95 -15.85 2.72
C VAL A 152 2.46 -15.85 2.94
N ASP A 153 3.20 -15.19 2.06
CA ASP A 153 4.66 -15.13 2.12
C ASP A 153 5.13 -14.35 3.36
N ARG A 154 6.15 -14.89 4.02
CA ARG A 154 6.87 -14.29 5.14
C ARG A 154 8.30 -14.02 4.74
N LYS A 155 8.77 -12.80 4.98
CA LYS A 155 10.16 -12.41 4.78
C LYS A 155 10.73 -11.85 6.07
N ASP A 156 11.77 -12.50 6.56
CA ASP A 156 12.51 -12.08 7.73
C ASP A 156 13.95 -11.70 7.34
N GLY A 157 14.56 -10.75 8.04
CA GLY A 157 15.95 -10.37 7.83
C GLY A 157 16.54 -9.63 9.01
N SER A 158 17.86 -9.49 9.04
CA SER A 158 18.57 -8.65 10.01
C SER A 158 18.86 -7.28 9.41
N ILE A 159 18.74 -6.22 10.20
CA ILE A 159 19.09 -4.86 9.75
C ILE A 159 20.61 -4.76 9.61
N LYS A 160 21.08 -4.20 8.49
CA LYS A 160 22.50 -3.98 8.21
C LYS A 160 23.16 -3.18 9.32
N GLY A 161 24.29 -3.68 9.85
CA GLY A 161 25.01 -3.06 10.97
C GLY A 161 24.45 -3.36 12.37
N TYR A 162 23.31 -4.07 12.47
CA TYR A 162 22.67 -4.44 13.74
C TYR A 162 22.34 -5.93 13.76
N PRO A 163 23.32 -6.80 14.05
CA PRO A 163 23.13 -8.27 13.94
C PRO A 163 22.10 -8.83 14.93
N ASN A 164 21.88 -8.16 16.08
CA ASN A 164 20.88 -8.57 17.07
C ASN A 164 19.48 -8.02 16.76
N THR A 165 19.12 -7.91 15.48
CA THR A 165 17.82 -7.46 15.04
C THR A 165 17.17 -8.46 14.11
N VAL A 166 15.85 -8.57 14.17
CA VAL A 166 15.02 -9.28 13.18
C VAL A 166 13.91 -8.36 12.73
N ILE A 167 13.80 -8.12 11.45
CA ILE A 167 12.69 -7.38 10.84
C ILE A 167 11.86 -8.34 9.99
N THR A 168 10.55 -8.32 10.19
CA THR A 168 9.58 -9.11 9.41
C THR A 168 8.78 -8.19 8.50
N ASP A 169 8.82 -8.44 7.18
CA ASP A 169 7.98 -7.76 6.19
C ASP A 169 6.58 -8.36 6.25
N LEU A 170 5.59 -7.56 6.68
CA LEU A 170 4.20 -7.99 6.74
C LEU A 170 3.49 -7.68 5.42
N PRO A 171 2.48 -8.46 5.04
CA PRO A 171 1.64 -8.16 3.88
C PRO A 171 1.07 -6.75 3.95
N GLY A 172 1.01 -6.08 2.79
CA GLY A 172 0.40 -4.76 2.70
C GLY A 172 -1.10 -4.81 2.97
N ILE A 173 -1.54 -4.05 3.97
CA ILE A 173 -2.92 -4.04 4.45
C ILE A 173 -3.46 -2.62 4.53
N TYR A 174 -4.77 -2.45 4.50
CA TYR A 174 -5.41 -1.13 4.63
C TYR A 174 -5.94 -0.86 6.02
N SER A 175 -6.28 -1.92 6.76
CA SER A 175 -6.77 -1.82 8.13
C SER A 175 -6.43 -3.07 8.93
N MET A 176 -6.62 -3.02 10.23
CA MET A 176 -6.50 -4.16 11.15
C MET A 176 -7.82 -4.93 11.31
N SER A 177 -8.77 -4.74 10.39
CA SER A 177 -10.03 -5.46 10.36
C SER A 177 -9.86 -6.82 9.67
N PRO A 178 -10.53 -7.90 10.12
CA PRO A 178 -10.33 -9.25 9.59
C PRO A 178 -11.12 -9.48 8.30
N PHE A 179 -10.73 -8.83 7.20
CA PHE A 179 -11.40 -8.98 5.90
C PHE A 179 -10.66 -9.93 4.96
N SER A 180 -9.33 -9.79 4.85
CA SER A 180 -8.49 -10.66 4.02
C SER A 180 -7.58 -11.54 4.86
N SER A 181 -7.02 -12.60 4.26
CA SER A 181 -6.01 -13.46 4.92
C SER A 181 -4.77 -12.67 5.33
N GLU A 182 -4.38 -11.70 4.50
CA GLU A 182 -3.24 -10.81 4.73
C GLU A 182 -3.48 -9.92 5.96
N GLU A 183 -4.68 -9.34 6.10
CA GLU A 183 -5.05 -8.50 7.25
C GLU A 183 -5.07 -9.30 8.55
N ILE A 184 -5.62 -10.52 8.52
CA ILE A 184 -5.62 -11.44 9.67
C ILE A 184 -4.19 -11.78 10.10
N VAL A 185 -3.30 -12.10 9.14
CA VAL A 185 -1.90 -12.44 9.41
C VAL A 185 -1.17 -11.26 10.04
N SER A 186 -1.26 -10.07 9.45
CA SER A 186 -0.58 -8.86 9.95
C SER A 186 -1.08 -8.48 11.34
N ARG A 187 -2.39 -8.52 11.57
CA ARG A 187 -3.01 -8.28 12.87
C ARG A 187 -2.52 -9.28 13.93
N ASN A 188 -2.58 -10.57 13.64
CA ASN A 188 -2.16 -11.61 14.58
C ASN A 188 -0.66 -11.51 14.87
N PHE A 189 0.16 -11.17 13.88
CA PHE A 189 1.58 -10.97 14.10
C PHE A 189 1.84 -9.85 15.11
N VAL A 190 1.20 -8.69 14.96
CA VAL A 190 1.40 -7.56 15.88
C VAL A 190 0.84 -7.86 17.27
N LEU A 191 -0.33 -8.51 17.38
CA LEU A 191 -0.98 -8.81 18.67
C LEU A 191 -0.32 -9.98 19.43
N GLU A 192 0.07 -11.04 18.73
CA GLU A 192 0.50 -12.31 19.35
C GLU A 192 2.02 -12.44 19.40
N GLN A 193 2.75 -12.07 18.31
CA GLN A 193 4.21 -12.14 18.29
C GLN A 193 4.85 -10.95 19.03
N LYS A 194 4.10 -9.85 19.22
CA LYS A 194 4.50 -8.68 20.02
C LYS A 194 5.90 -8.17 19.67
N PRO A 195 6.11 -7.70 18.44
CA PRO A 195 7.40 -7.14 18.04
C PRO A 195 7.81 -6.02 19.02
N LYS A 196 9.10 -5.87 19.25
CA LYS A 196 9.65 -4.84 20.16
C LYS A 196 9.39 -3.42 19.65
N ALA A 197 9.28 -3.25 18.33
CA ALA A 197 8.78 -2.02 17.72
C ALA A 197 8.17 -2.26 16.35
N ILE A 198 7.37 -1.30 15.91
CA ILE A 198 6.71 -1.29 14.59
C ILE A 198 7.37 -0.18 13.75
N ILE A 199 7.72 -0.51 12.51
CA ILE A 199 8.07 0.48 11.48
C ILE A 199 6.86 0.56 10.55
N ASN A 200 6.08 1.63 10.68
CA ASN A 200 4.91 1.86 9.84
C ASN A 200 5.29 2.70 8.62
N ILE A 201 5.10 2.17 7.42
CA ILE A 201 5.39 2.88 6.17
C ILE A 201 4.14 3.59 5.69
N VAL A 202 4.27 4.88 5.45
CA VAL A 202 3.23 5.77 4.95
C VAL A 202 3.68 6.37 3.64
N ASP A 203 2.88 6.24 2.59
CA ASP A 203 3.09 6.90 1.31
C ASP A 203 2.72 8.38 1.42
N ALA A 204 3.71 9.26 1.30
CA ALA A 204 3.54 10.70 1.38
C ALA A 204 2.66 11.28 0.25
N THR A 205 2.53 10.59 -0.88
CA THR A 205 1.69 11.00 -2.01
C THR A 205 0.21 10.70 -1.80
N ASN A 206 -0.09 9.72 -0.91
CA ASN A 206 -1.44 9.27 -0.54
C ASN A 206 -1.62 9.19 0.97
N ILE A 207 -1.14 10.21 1.68
CA ILE A 207 -0.98 10.20 3.12
C ILE A 207 -2.31 9.96 3.86
N GLU A 208 -3.42 10.55 3.40
CA GLU A 208 -4.73 10.43 4.05
C GLU A 208 -5.20 8.98 4.11
N ARG A 209 -5.01 8.23 3.03
CA ARG A 209 -5.38 6.82 2.96
C ARG A 209 -4.52 5.95 3.88
N ASN A 210 -3.23 6.27 3.97
CA ASN A 210 -2.27 5.49 4.75
C ASN A 210 -2.41 5.72 6.25
N LEU A 211 -2.76 6.93 6.66
CA LEU A 211 -2.91 7.28 8.07
C LEU A 211 -4.02 6.52 8.79
N TYR A 212 -5.02 5.99 8.08
CA TYR A 212 -6.06 5.17 8.69
C TYR A 212 -5.48 3.93 9.40
N LEU A 213 -4.56 3.22 8.74
CA LEU A 213 -3.82 2.11 9.34
C LEU A 213 -2.90 2.60 10.48
N THR A 214 -2.22 3.73 10.29
CA THR A 214 -1.34 4.32 11.30
C THR A 214 -2.09 4.58 12.61
N MET A 215 -3.30 5.13 12.56
CA MET A 215 -4.13 5.36 13.75
C MET A 215 -4.45 4.06 14.49
N GLN A 216 -4.79 2.99 13.77
CA GLN A 216 -5.05 1.69 14.39
C GLN A 216 -3.80 1.08 15.02
N LEU A 217 -2.62 1.30 14.41
CA LEU A 217 -1.34 0.88 14.98
C LEU A 217 -0.99 1.66 16.26
N ILE A 218 -1.28 2.97 16.31
CA ILE A 218 -1.12 3.78 17.51
C ILE A 218 -2.02 3.26 18.64
N GLU A 219 -3.27 2.89 18.34
CA GLU A 219 -4.20 2.30 19.33
C GLU A 219 -3.69 0.96 19.90
N MET A 220 -2.76 0.27 19.21
CA MET A 220 -2.13 -0.95 19.70
C MET A 220 -1.09 -0.73 20.80
N ASP A 221 -0.80 0.52 21.15
CA ASP A 221 0.08 0.91 22.25
C ASP A 221 1.42 0.14 22.23
N ARG A 222 2.07 0.11 21.06
CA ARG A 222 3.37 -0.52 20.82
C ARG A 222 4.40 0.52 20.41
N PRO A 223 5.67 0.37 20.82
CA PRO A 223 6.74 1.22 20.30
C PRO A 223 6.71 1.28 18.79
N MET A 224 6.67 2.48 18.19
CA MET A 224 6.58 2.60 16.73
C MET A 224 7.23 3.86 16.21
N VAL A 225 7.64 3.80 14.95
CA VAL A 225 8.07 4.93 14.13
C VAL A 225 7.31 4.94 12.81
N VAL A 226 7.06 6.11 12.27
CA VAL A 226 6.46 6.28 10.94
C VAL A 226 7.57 6.60 9.93
N ALA A 227 7.71 5.76 8.93
CA ALA A 227 8.55 5.99 7.76
C ALA A 227 7.72 6.66 6.68
N LEU A 228 7.81 7.99 6.54
CA LEU A 228 7.10 8.77 5.54
C LEU A 228 7.85 8.64 4.20
N ASN A 229 7.43 7.68 3.38
CA ASN A 229 8.10 7.28 2.15
C ASN A 229 7.60 8.06 0.92
N MET A 230 8.32 7.95 -0.21
CA MET A 230 8.03 8.65 -1.47
C MET A 230 8.12 10.17 -1.36
N MET A 231 8.95 10.68 -0.44
CA MET A 231 9.15 12.12 -0.28
C MET A 231 9.74 12.77 -1.54
N ASP A 232 10.54 12.04 -2.29
CA ASP A 232 11.09 12.51 -3.57
C ASP A 232 10.00 12.74 -4.63
N GLU A 233 8.98 11.90 -4.68
CA GLU A 233 7.83 12.08 -5.57
C GLU A 233 6.95 13.25 -5.12
N LEU A 234 6.67 13.35 -3.83
CA LEU A 234 5.89 14.46 -3.28
C LEU A 234 6.55 15.80 -3.57
N LEU A 235 7.84 15.93 -3.24
CA LEU A 235 8.62 17.16 -3.46
C LEU A 235 8.81 17.46 -4.95
N GLY A 236 9.04 16.43 -5.77
CA GLY A 236 9.12 16.55 -7.24
C GLY A 236 7.83 17.13 -7.86
N ASN A 237 6.70 16.86 -7.26
CA ASN A 237 5.39 17.38 -7.64
C ASN A 237 5.01 18.70 -6.93
N HIS A 238 5.96 19.38 -6.28
CA HIS A 238 5.75 20.62 -5.52
C HIS A 238 4.82 20.50 -4.31
N GLY A 239 4.57 19.29 -3.83
CA GLY A 239 3.92 19.06 -2.55
C GLY A 239 4.93 19.17 -1.40
N PHE A 240 4.43 19.23 -0.17
CA PHE A 240 5.26 19.21 1.03
C PHE A 240 4.49 18.67 2.22
N VAL A 241 5.21 18.22 3.23
CA VAL A 241 4.65 17.87 4.54
C VAL A 241 5.47 18.59 5.62
N ASN A 242 4.78 19.23 6.55
CA ASN A 242 5.39 19.76 7.77
C ASN A 242 5.58 18.60 8.74
N VAL A 243 6.76 17.95 8.67
CA VAL A 243 7.04 16.68 9.37
C VAL A 243 6.92 16.84 10.88
N ASN A 244 7.46 17.92 11.45
CA ASN A 244 7.43 18.17 12.89
C ASN A 244 6.00 18.36 13.44
N ASP A 245 5.14 19.05 12.69
CA ASP A 245 3.74 19.22 13.06
C ASP A 245 2.98 17.89 12.96
N LEU A 246 3.27 17.11 11.91
CA LEU A 246 2.70 15.77 11.72
C LEU A 246 3.09 14.84 12.88
N GLU A 247 4.36 14.83 13.25
CA GLU A 247 4.92 14.07 14.37
C GLU A 247 4.26 14.48 15.70
N HIS A 248 4.16 15.80 15.94
CA HIS A 248 3.51 16.31 17.16
C HIS A 248 2.03 15.88 17.24
N MET A 249 1.31 15.92 16.11
CA MET A 249 -0.12 15.56 16.07
C MET A 249 -0.36 14.05 16.12
N LEU A 250 0.57 13.22 15.62
CA LEU A 250 0.47 11.75 15.69
C LEU A 250 1.03 11.19 17.00
N GLY A 251 1.89 11.95 17.69
CA GLY A 251 2.51 11.50 18.94
C GLY A 251 3.51 10.35 18.79
N VAL A 252 4.07 10.18 17.58
CA VAL A 252 5.08 9.17 17.25
C VAL A 252 6.12 9.78 16.32
N PRO A 253 7.40 9.35 16.35
CA PRO A 253 8.43 9.84 15.45
C PRO A 253 8.06 9.62 13.99
N VAL A 254 8.20 10.65 13.14
CA VAL A 254 7.90 10.61 11.71
C VAL A 254 9.16 10.95 10.91
N ILE A 255 9.74 10.00 10.22
CA ILE A 255 11.00 10.16 9.51
C ILE A 255 10.74 10.20 8.00
N PRO A 256 11.04 11.32 7.32
CA PRO A 256 10.90 11.43 5.88
C PRO A 256 11.98 10.61 5.17
N ILE A 257 11.56 9.76 4.24
CA ILE A 257 12.46 8.88 3.48
C ILE A 257 12.11 8.81 1.99
N SER A 258 13.08 8.38 1.20
CA SER A 258 12.87 7.80 -0.13
C SER A 258 13.55 6.44 -0.17
N ALA A 259 12.78 5.37 -0.01
CA ALA A 259 13.32 4.02 -0.04
C ALA A 259 13.95 3.69 -1.41
N ALA A 260 13.36 4.17 -2.51
CA ALA A 260 13.87 3.97 -3.87
C ALA A 260 15.26 4.60 -4.08
N LYS A 261 15.54 5.74 -3.43
CA LYS A 261 16.83 6.43 -3.49
C LYS A 261 17.76 6.14 -2.32
N ASN A 262 17.27 5.37 -1.34
CA ASN A 262 17.97 5.10 -0.08
C ASN A 262 18.32 6.38 0.72
N GLU A 263 17.45 7.40 0.65
CA GLU A 263 17.57 8.67 1.38
C GLU A 263 16.77 8.60 2.69
N GLY A 264 17.30 9.12 3.80
CA GLY A 264 16.66 9.13 5.12
C GLY A 264 16.62 7.77 5.86
N VAL A 265 16.99 6.67 5.19
CA VAL A 265 16.89 5.31 5.75
C VAL A 265 17.79 5.12 6.98
N ASN A 266 18.98 5.69 7.00
CA ASN A 266 19.88 5.61 8.15
C ASN A 266 19.30 6.34 9.38
N GLU A 267 18.63 7.45 9.18
CA GLU A 267 17.96 8.19 10.24
C GLU A 267 16.78 7.40 10.79
N LEU A 268 15.98 6.81 9.89
CA LEU A 268 14.89 5.90 10.27
C LEU A 268 15.40 4.75 11.16
N ILE A 269 16.52 4.11 10.80
CA ILE A 269 17.10 3.02 11.60
C ILE A 269 17.47 3.50 13.00
N LYS A 270 18.11 4.67 13.13
CA LYS A 270 18.50 5.22 14.44
C LYS A 270 17.27 5.43 15.32
N HIS A 271 16.21 6.06 14.80
CA HIS A 271 14.97 6.28 15.55
C HIS A 271 14.26 4.98 15.88
N ALA A 272 14.16 4.04 14.94
CA ALA A 272 13.56 2.73 15.19
C ALA A 272 14.30 1.96 16.29
N MET A 273 15.64 1.95 16.24
CA MET A 273 16.47 1.30 17.26
C MET A 273 16.33 1.98 18.63
N HIS A 274 16.24 3.31 18.66
CA HIS A 274 16.05 4.07 19.91
C HIS A 274 14.70 3.74 20.53
N VAL A 275 13.61 3.91 19.79
CA VAL A 275 12.24 3.62 20.24
C VAL A 275 12.10 2.15 20.71
N ALA A 276 12.69 1.20 19.97
CA ALA A 276 12.69 -0.21 20.37
C ALA A 276 13.50 -0.46 21.65
N LYS A 277 14.69 0.15 21.77
CA LYS A 277 15.59 -0.07 22.91
C LYS A 277 15.03 0.50 24.21
N TYR A 278 14.40 1.67 24.15
CA TYR A 278 13.81 2.35 25.31
C TYR A 278 12.32 2.01 25.51
N GLN A 279 11.74 1.19 24.64
CA GLN A 279 10.32 0.79 24.66
C GLN A 279 9.39 2.02 24.74
N GLU A 280 9.68 3.04 23.93
CA GLU A 280 8.90 4.28 23.88
C GLU A 280 7.54 4.04 23.25
N LEU A 281 6.49 4.25 24.03
CA LEU A 281 5.11 4.10 23.55
C LEU A 281 4.64 5.37 22.84
N PRO A 282 3.70 5.26 21.89
CA PRO A 282 3.04 6.41 21.32
C PRO A 282 2.46 7.32 22.40
N LYS A 283 2.54 8.64 22.21
CA LYS A 283 1.85 9.57 23.11
C LYS A 283 0.35 9.29 23.02
N ARG A 284 -0.32 9.24 24.17
CA ARG A 284 -1.76 9.06 24.23
C ARG A 284 -2.44 10.30 23.64
N ILE A 285 -2.93 10.18 22.43
CA ILE A 285 -3.72 11.20 21.74
C ILE A 285 -5.13 10.66 21.60
N ASP A 286 -6.10 11.43 22.08
CA ASP A 286 -7.49 11.15 21.80
C ASP A 286 -7.82 11.59 20.38
N PHE A 287 -8.16 10.63 19.51
CA PHE A 287 -8.63 10.92 18.16
C PHE A 287 -10.03 11.51 18.14
N CYS A 288 -10.81 11.32 19.23
CA CYS A 288 -12.14 11.90 19.42
C CYS A 288 -12.04 13.18 20.26
N ASP A 289 -12.63 14.27 19.77
CA ASP A 289 -12.77 15.52 20.53
C ASP A 289 -14.03 15.45 21.42
N GLU A 290 -13.94 15.93 22.65
CA GLU A 290 -15.08 16.03 23.57
C GLU A 290 -16.22 16.90 23.01
N ASN A 291 -15.88 17.84 22.12
CA ASN A 291 -16.83 18.75 21.50
C ASN A 291 -17.38 18.23 20.17
N ASP A 292 -16.73 17.23 19.54
CA ASP A 292 -17.19 16.68 18.26
C ASP A 292 -18.55 15.99 18.45
N HIS A 293 -19.56 16.50 17.75
CA HIS A 293 -20.93 15.96 17.77
C HIS A 293 -21.49 15.72 19.18
N GLY A 294 -21.22 16.66 20.10
CA GLY A 294 -21.69 16.58 21.49
C GLY A 294 -20.96 15.55 22.35
N GLY A 295 -19.82 15.04 21.91
CA GLY A 295 -18.97 14.12 22.66
C GLY A 295 -19.54 12.71 22.84
N ALA A 296 -20.55 12.32 22.07
CA ALA A 296 -21.23 11.03 22.23
C ALA A 296 -20.26 9.85 22.05
N LEU A 297 -19.44 9.89 20.99
CA LEU A 297 -18.47 8.84 20.71
C LEU A 297 -17.32 8.84 21.73
N HIS A 298 -16.84 10.02 22.12
CA HIS A 298 -15.83 10.16 23.17
C HIS A 298 -16.26 9.47 24.47
N ARG A 299 -17.49 9.79 24.98
CA ARG A 299 -18.05 9.14 26.15
C ARG A 299 -18.21 7.63 25.97
N CYS A 300 -18.62 7.17 24.78
CA CYS A 300 -18.76 5.76 24.48
C CYS A 300 -17.42 5.03 24.59
N ILE A 301 -16.36 5.52 23.90
CA ILE A 301 -15.03 4.90 23.93
C ILE A 301 -14.48 4.84 25.36
N HIS A 302 -14.56 5.95 26.12
CA HIS A 302 -14.10 5.99 27.50
C HIS A 302 -14.91 5.06 28.42
N GLY A 303 -16.23 5.03 28.27
CA GLY A 303 -17.10 4.12 29.01
C GLY A 303 -16.78 2.66 28.75
N VAL A 304 -16.56 2.29 27.49
CA VAL A 304 -16.17 0.92 27.11
C VAL A 304 -14.76 0.60 27.61
N CYS A 305 -13.79 1.53 27.50
CA CYS A 305 -12.45 1.32 28.05
C CYS A 305 -12.51 0.97 29.55
N HIS A 306 -13.31 1.70 30.33
CA HIS A 306 -13.47 1.39 31.76
C HIS A 306 -14.17 0.05 32.01
N LEU A 307 -15.15 -0.31 31.17
CA LEU A 307 -15.86 -1.58 31.29
C LEU A 307 -14.95 -2.80 31.06
N ILE A 308 -14.02 -2.70 30.08
CA ILE A 308 -13.23 -3.85 29.63
C ILE A 308 -11.78 -3.85 30.16
N ASP A 309 -11.36 -2.88 30.96
CA ASP A 309 -9.97 -2.68 31.37
C ASP A 309 -9.35 -3.96 31.95
N ASP A 310 -9.98 -4.57 32.96
CA ASP A 310 -9.51 -5.82 33.57
C ASP A 310 -9.48 -7.00 32.58
N HIS A 311 -10.41 -7.06 31.64
CA HIS A 311 -10.52 -8.11 30.63
C HIS A 311 -9.44 -7.95 29.56
N ALA A 312 -9.21 -6.74 29.13
CA ALA A 312 -8.17 -6.41 28.16
C ALA A 312 -6.77 -6.71 28.70
N LEU A 313 -6.51 -6.35 29.98
CA LEU A 313 -5.28 -6.71 30.67
C LEU A 313 -5.07 -8.22 30.77
N LYS A 314 -6.11 -8.99 31.12
CA LYS A 314 -6.03 -10.47 31.19
C LYS A 314 -5.84 -11.10 29.80
N ALA A 315 -6.46 -10.53 28.77
CA ALA A 315 -6.31 -10.98 27.38
C ALA A 315 -4.99 -10.49 26.74
N ASP A 316 -4.23 -9.61 27.43
CA ASP A 316 -3.00 -8.98 26.96
C ASP A 316 -3.20 -8.23 25.62
N ILE A 317 -4.32 -7.50 25.53
CA ILE A 317 -4.70 -6.64 24.41
C ILE A 317 -4.75 -5.19 24.91
N PRO A 318 -4.20 -4.21 24.17
CA PRO A 318 -4.30 -2.80 24.54
C PRO A 318 -5.76 -2.36 24.68
N VAL A 319 -6.06 -1.71 25.81
CA VAL A 319 -7.46 -1.40 26.21
C VAL A 319 -8.19 -0.55 25.16
N ARG A 320 -7.50 0.47 24.61
CA ARG A 320 -8.12 1.34 23.61
C ARG A 320 -8.41 0.63 22.30
N PHE A 321 -7.46 -0.20 21.82
CA PHE A 321 -7.69 -1.04 20.66
C PHE A 321 -8.83 -2.03 20.88
N ALA A 322 -8.86 -2.67 22.07
CA ALA A 322 -9.95 -3.58 22.42
C ALA A 322 -11.31 -2.87 22.47
N ALA A 323 -11.36 -1.66 23.03
CA ALA A 323 -12.59 -0.86 23.13
C ALA A 323 -13.12 -0.45 21.75
N THR A 324 -12.27 0.12 20.88
CA THR A 324 -12.69 0.52 19.54
C THR A 324 -13.14 -0.69 18.72
N LYS A 325 -12.44 -1.83 18.81
CA LYS A 325 -12.83 -3.07 18.13
C LYS A 325 -14.11 -3.70 18.70
N ALA A 326 -14.32 -3.64 20.01
CA ALA A 326 -15.58 -4.10 20.63
C ALA A 326 -16.77 -3.23 20.19
N ILE A 327 -16.59 -1.90 20.08
CA ILE A 327 -17.60 -0.98 19.56
C ILE A 327 -17.90 -1.25 18.08
N GLU A 328 -16.86 -1.55 17.27
CA GLU A 328 -17.03 -1.97 15.87
C GLU A 328 -17.71 -3.33 15.70
N GLY A 329 -17.88 -4.12 16.78
CA GLY A 329 -18.47 -5.45 16.76
C GLY A 329 -17.51 -6.54 16.26
N ASP A 330 -16.21 -6.39 16.48
CA ASP A 330 -15.19 -7.38 16.12
C ASP A 330 -15.30 -8.62 17.03
N GLU A 331 -15.91 -9.68 16.52
CA GLU A 331 -16.15 -10.93 17.25
C GLU A 331 -14.85 -11.55 17.79
N LEU A 332 -13.73 -11.45 17.04
CA LEU A 332 -12.45 -12.02 17.47
C LEU A 332 -11.90 -11.32 18.73
N VAL A 333 -12.15 -10.03 18.89
CA VAL A 333 -11.75 -9.28 20.11
C VAL A 333 -12.73 -9.55 21.23
N ILE A 334 -14.04 -9.50 20.95
CA ILE A 334 -15.09 -9.76 21.96
C ILE A 334 -14.93 -11.15 22.58
N ASP A 335 -14.66 -12.18 21.78
CA ASP A 335 -14.40 -13.54 22.26
C ASP A 335 -13.13 -13.63 23.14
N LYS A 336 -12.07 -12.91 22.79
CA LYS A 336 -10.84 -12.85 23.59
C LYS A 336 -11.03 -12.13 24.93
N LEU A 337 -11.91 -11.15 25.00
CA LEU A 337 -12.21 -10.41 26.22
C LEU A 337 -12.98 -11.26 27.24
N LYS A 338 -13.72 -12.27 26.82
CA LYS A 338 -14.51 -13.17 27.68
C LYS A 338 -15.41 -12.42 28.66
N LEU A 339 -16.14 -11.43 28.16
CA LEU A 339 -17.09 -10.63 28.94
C LEU A 339 -18.26 -11.51 29.43
N ASP A 340 -18.75 -11.24 30.62
CA ASP A 340 -19.97 -11.89 31.14
C ASP A 340 -21.24 -11.32 30.47
N GLN A 341 -22.38 -11.94 30.75
CA GLN A 341 -23.66 -11.54 30.13
C GLN A 341 -24.05 -10.11 30.50
N ASN A 342 -23.81 -9.68 31.75
CA ASN A 342 -24.15 -8.34 32.20
C ASN A 342 -23.24 -7.28 31.57
N GLU A 343 -21.97 -7.61 31.40
CA GLU A 343 -20.99 -6.75 30.74
C GLU A 343 -21.30 -6.59 29.24
N LEU A 344 -21.69 -7.67 28.56
CA LEU A 344 -22.17 -7.62 27.17
C LEU A 344 -23.44 -6.75 27.03
N GLU A 345 -24.41 -6.88 27.92
CA GLU A 345 -25.63 -6.05 27.93
C GLU A 345 -25.28 -4.57 28.21
N THR A 346 -24.31 -4.31 29.09
CA THR A 346 -23.82 -2.96 29.38
C THR A 346 -23.10 -2.36 28.17
N LEU A 347 -22.23 -3.14 27.53
CA LEU A 347 -21.55 -2.74 26.28
C LEU A 347 -22.56 -2.37 25.19
N GLU A 348 -23.55 -3.23 24.97
CA GLU A 348 -24.62 -2.98 23.99
C GLU A 348 -25.45 -1.73 24.33
N HIS A 349 -25.72 -1.49 25.62
CA HIS A 349 -26.42 -0.30 26.07
C HIS A 349 -25.64 0.99 25.78
N ILE A 350 -24.32 1.01 26.10
CA ILE A 350 -23.46 2.16 25.84
C ILE A 350 -23.39 2.45 24.34
N ILE A 351 -23.26 1.40 23.51
CA ILE A 351 -23.21 1.53 22.04
C ILE A 351 -24.55 2.09 21.52
N LYS A 352 -25.69 1.53 21.91
CA LYS A 352 -27.03 2.01 21.49
C LYS A 352 -27.30 3.45 21.89
N GLN A 353 -26.82 3.86 23.05
CA GLN A 353 -26.93 5.26 23.48
C GLN A 353 -26.14 6.18 22.56
N MET A 354 -24.88 5.82 22.24
CA MET A 354 -24.02 6.58 21.32
C MET A 354 -24.64 6.66 19.92
N GLU A 355 -25.13 5.53 19.37
CA GLU A 355 -25.79 5.49 18.06
C GLU A 355 -27.01 6.41 17.99
N LYS A 356 -27.80 6.44 19.04
CA LYS A 356 -28.98 7.34 19.13
C LYS A 356 -28.58 8.81 19.19
N GLU A 357 -27.51 9.15 19.92
CA GLU A 357 -27.01 10.52 20.05
C GLU A 357 -26.29 10.99 18.78
N ARG A 358 -25.48 10.12 18.17
CA ARG A 358 -24.67 10.43 16.97
C ARG A 358 -25.49 10.37 15.67
N GLY A 359 -26.52 9.50 15.63
CA GLY A 359 -27.31 9.23 14.41
C GLY A 359 -26.57 8.35 13.38
N LEU A 360 -25.48 7.74 13.77
CA LEU A 360 -24.68 6.78 12.99
C LEU A 360 -24.61 5.46 13.76
N ASP A 361 -24.51 4.35 13.05
CA ASP A 361 -24.16 3.08 13.68
C ASP A 361 -22.70 3.07 14.17
N ALA A 362 -22.40 2.17 15.09
CA ALA A 362 -21.15 2.15 15.83
C ALA A 362 -19.90 2.08 14.93
N SER A 363 -19.90 1.17 13.96
CA SER A 363 -18.76 0.99 13.03
C SER A 363 -18.56 2.24 12.17
N ALA A 364 -19.65 2.84 11.66
CA ALA A 364 -19.58 4.07 10.89
C ALA A 364 -19.08 5.26 11.73
N ALA A 365 -19.52 5.34 13.01
CA ALA A 365 -19.10 6.41 13.90
C ALA A 365 -17.58 6.36 14.21
N ILE A 366 -17.02 5.17 14.42
CA ILE A 366 -15.57 4.98 14.63
C ILE A 366 -14.79 5.33 13.36
N ALA A 367 -15.24 4.87 12.19
CA ALA A 367 -14.58 5.18 10.93
C ALA A 367 -14.61 6.70 10.62
N ASP A 368 -15.76 7.33 10.81
CA ASP A 368 -15.98 8.77 10.63
C ASP A 368 -15.06 9.59 11.54
N MET A 369 -14.95 9.26 12.82
CA MET A 369 -14.00 9.87 13.76
C MET A 369 -12.56 9.82 13.26
N ARG A 370 -12.11 8.66 12.78
CA ARG A 370 -10.74 8.50 12.26
C ARG A 370 -10.52 9.36 11.02
N PHE A 371 -11.45 9.38 10.07
CA PHE A 371 -11.34 10.21 8.87
C PHE A 371 -11.43 11.70 9.18
N GLU A 372 -12.29 12.14 10.09
CA GLU A 372 -12.34 13.53 10.56
C GLU A 372 -11.00 13.96 11.19
N PHE A 373 -10.38 13.09 12.00
CA PHE A 373 -9.06 13.37 12.57
C PHE A 373 -7.99 13.46 11.48
N ILE A 374 -7.96 12.51 10.54
CA ILE A 374 -7.02 12.50 9.42
C ILE A 374 -7.17 13.76 8.56
N GLU A 375 -8.39 14.18 8.25
CA GLU A 375 -8.64 15.41 7.49
C GLU A 375 -8.11 16.63 8.23
N ARG A 376 -8.42 16.79 9.52
CA ARG A 376 -7.90 17.89 10.34
C ARG A 376 -6.37 17.91 10.42
N LEU A 377 -5.76 16.74 10.52
CA LEU A 377 -4.31 16.58 10.54
C LEU A 377 -3.68 16.97 9.19
N CYS A 378 -4.19 16.41 8.09
CA CYS A 378 -3.67 16.70 6.76
C CYS A 378 -3.91 18.15 6.34
N GLU A 379 -5.04 18.77 6.72
CA GLU A 379 -5.29 20.20 6.49
C GLU A 379 -4.26 21.11 7.16
N LYS A 380 -3.64 20.68 8.26
CA LYS A 380 -2.63 21.46 8.98
C LYS A 380 -1.20 21.16 8.56
N THR A 381 -0.94 19.94 8.09
CA THR A 381 0.44 19.47 7.90
C THR A 381 0.83 19.20 6.45
N VAL A 382 -0.15 18.97 5.54
CA VAL A 382 0.12 18.52 4.17
C VAL A 382 -0.26 19.58 3.16
N GLY A 383 0.74 20.10 2.45
CA GLY A 383 0.53 20.98 1.29
C GLY A 383 0.52 20.17 0.00
N LYS A 384 -0.68 19.91 -0.54
CA LYS A 384 -0.81 19.18 -1.82
C LYS A 384 -0.45 20.07 -3.01
N PRO A 385 0.25 19.53 -4.01
CA PRO A 385 0.48 20.26 -5.25
C PRO A 385 -0.85 20.47 -5.98
N LYS A 386 -1.00 21.63 -6.60
CA LYS A 386 -1.96 21.76 -7.70
C LYS A 386 -1.52 20.79 -8.79
N GLU A 387 -2.43 19.96 -9.29
CA GLU A 387 -2.26 18.87 -10.27
C GLU A 387 -0.91 18.87 -11.01
N SER A 388 -0.10 17.81 -10.81
CA SER A 388 1.22 17.73 -11.46
C SER A 388 1.06 17.66 -12.98
N LYS A 389 1.95 18.32 -13.73
CA LYS A 389 1.95 18.27 -15.21
C LYS A 389 2.07 16.84 -15.73
N GLU A 390 2.75 15.97 -14.98
CA GLU A 390 2.92 14.56 -15.30
C GLU A 390 1.62 13.78 -15.13
N ARG A 391 0.86 14.05 -14.09
CA ARG A 391 -0.48 13.48 -13.88
C ARG A 391 -1.43 13.86 -14.99
N ILE A 392 -1.49 15.15 -15.36
CA ILE A 392 -2.32 15.63 -16.49
C ILE A 392 -1.91 14.94 -17.80
N ARG A 393 -0.60 14.73 -18.01
CA ARG A 393 -0.11 14.03 -19.20
C ARG A 393 -0.48 12.54 -19.18
N SER A 394 -0.33 11.88 -18.04
CA SER A 394 -0.72 10.47 -17.86
C SER A 394 -2.22 10.30 -18.09
N GLU A 395 -3.06 11.14 -17.51
CA GLU A 395 -4.51 11.12 -17.71
C GLU A 395 -4.92 11.32 -19.17
N LYS A 396 -4.24 12.19 -19.92
CA LYS A 396 -4.48 12.36 -21.35
C LYS A 396 -4.12 11.11 -22.15
N ILE A 397 -3.00 10.47 -21.81
CA ILE A 397 -2.56 9.21 -22.42
C ILE A 397 -3.56 8.09 -22.08
N ASP A 398 -3.95 7.99 -20.81
CA ASP A 398 -4.89 7.00 -20.32
C ASP A 398 -6.26 7.13 -20.99
N LYS A 399 -6.74 8.36 -21.18
CA LYS A 399 -8.00 8.62 -21.91
C LYS A 399 -8.02 8.06 -23.32
N VAL A 400 -6.86 7.99 -23.98
CA VAL A 400 -6.73 7.40 -25.33
C VAL A 400 -6.51 5.90 -25.25
N LEU A 401 -5.57 5.44 -24.42
CA LEU A 401 -5.18 4.03 -24.34
C LEU A 401 -6.23 3.14 -23.66
N THR A 402 -7.02 3.70 -22.75
CA THR A 402 -8.03 2.95 -21.98
C THR A 402 -9.47 3.41 -22.25
N GLY A 403 -9.68 4.23 -23.27
CA GLY A 403 -11.02 4.73 -23.64
C GLY A 403 -11.97 3.60 -24.10
N LYS A 404 -13.27 3.74 -23.83
CA LYS A 404 -14.31 2.72 -24.10
C LYS A 404 -14.29 2.15 -25.53
N TYR A 405 -13.96 2.98 -26.52
CA TYR A 405 -13.93 2.59 -27.94
C TYR A 405 -12.51 2.53 -28.51
N THR A 406 -11.53 3.14 -27.85
CA THR A 406 -10.14 3.25 -28.34
C THR A 406 -9.23 2.19 -27.75
N ALA A 407 -9.52 1.65 -26.58
CA ALA A 407 -8.65 0.71 -25.88
C ALA A 407 -8.31 -0.54 -26.71
N ILE A 408 -9.32 -1.25 -27.25
CA ILE A 408 -9.11 -2.48 -28.03
C ILE A 408 -8.40 -2.20 -29.36
N PRO A 409 -8.82 -1.20 -30.18
CA PRO A 409 -8.08 -0.82 -31.38
C PRO A 409 -6.63 -0.41 -31.10
N CYS A 410 -6.36 0.38 -30.06
CA CYS A 410 -5.00 0.76 -29.66
C CYS A 410 -4.17 -0.46 -29.26
N PHE A 411 -4.75 -1.38 -28.50
CA PHE A 411 -4.07 -2.62 -28.10
C PHE A 411 -3.65 -3.44 -29.33
N ILE A 412 -4.59 -3.67 -30.25
CA ILE A 412 -4.31 -4.42 -31.48
C ILE A 412 -3.21 -3.71 -32.31
N LEU A 413 -3.28 -2.40 -32.45
CA LEU A 413 -2.30 -1.63 -33.21
C LEU A 413 -0.90 -1.70 -32.57
N ILE A 414 -0.80 -1.56 -31.27
CA ILE A 414 0.48 -1.67 -30.54
C ILE A 414 1.06 -3.07 -30.67
N MET A 415 0.24 -4.11 -30.47
CA MET A 415 0.68 -5.50 -30.64
C MET A 415 1.15 -5.79 -32.06
N LEU A 416 0.40 -5.34 -33.07
CA LEU A 416 0.82 -5.46 -34.48
C LEU A 416 2.13 -4.73 -34.74
N ALA A 417 2.31 -3.53 -34.17
CA ALA A 417 3.56 -2.79 -34.30
C ALA A 417 4.73 -3.54 -33.64
N VAL A 418 4.54 -4.07 -32.43
CA VAL A 418 5.57 -4.87 -31.72
C VAL A 418 5.93 -6.11 -32.54
N PHE A 419 4.96 -6.88 -33.02
CA PHE A 419 5.22 -8.05 -33.85
C PHE A 419 5.90 -7.68 -35.17
N TYR A 420 5.44 -6.62 -35.85
CA TYR A 420 6.04 -6.18 -37.09
C TYR A 420 7.50 -5.75 -36.91
N LEU A 421 7.80 -4.96 -35.88
CA LEU A 421 9.17 -4.54 -35.57
C LEU A 421 10.06 -5.73 -35.18
N THR A 422 9.52 -6.67 -34.40
CA THR A 422 10.26 -7.86 -33.96
C THR A 422 10.59 -8.79 -35.14
N PHE A 423 9.62 -9.13 -35.98
CA PHE A 423 9.82 -10.15 -37.00
C PHE A 423 10.31 -9.61 -38.35
N ASN A 424 10.00 -8.35 -38.71
CA ASN A 424 10.30 -7.83 -40.04
C ASN A 424 11.37 -6.73 -40.07
N VAL A 425 11.62 -6.06 -38.95
CA VAL A 425 12.56 -4.92 -38.94
C VAL A 425 13.79 -5.22 -38.06
N ILE A 426 13.63 -5.10 -36.75
CA ILE A 426 14.77 -5.18 -35.82
C ILE A 426 15.25 -6.61 -35.66
N GLY A 427 14.32 -7.54 -35.37
CA GLY A 427 14.67 -8.95 -35.19
C GLY A 427 15.25 -9.57 -36.46
N ALA A 428 14.67 -9.30 -37.63
CA ALA A 428 15.19 -9.77 -38.92
C ALA A 428 16.58 -9.19 -39.20
N PHE A 429 16.80 -7.88 -39.01
CA PHE A 429 18.11 -7.26 -39.20
C PHE A 429 19.18 -7.87 -38.30
N LEU A 430 18.88 -8.07 -37.02
CA LEU A 430 19.81 -8.68 -36.06
C LEU A 430 20.06 -10.16 -36.36
N GLN A 431 19.03 -10.88 -36.84
CA GLN A 431 19.15 -12.26 -37.30
C GLN A 431 20.11 -12.37 -38.49
N ASP A 432 19.97 -11.51 -39.52
CA ASP A 432 20.84 -11.48 -40.67
C ASP A 432 22.27 -11.13 -40.30
N LEU A 433 22.44 -10.18 -39.38
CA LEU A 433 23.78 -9.79 -38.86
C LEU A 433 24.46 -10.97 -38.17
N LEU A 434 23.73 -11.70 -37.32
CA LEU A 434 24.24 -12.89 -36.62
C LEU A 434 24.54 -14.03 -37.61
N ALA A 435 23.67 -14.26 -38.57
CA ALA A 435 23.86 -15.28 -39.62
C ALA A 435 25.11 -14.99 -40.45
N MET A 436 25.34 -13.74 -40.83
CA MET A 436 26.62 -13.33 -41.49
C MET A 436 27.85 -13.59 -40.59
N GLY A 437 27.73 -13.31 -39.30
CA GLY A 437 28.80 -13.60 -38.32
C GLY A 437 29.12 -15.10 -38.25
N VAL A 438 28.10 -15.93 -38.12
CA VAL A 438 28.23 -17.39 -38.07
C VAL A 438 28.80 -17.91 -39.39
N ALA A 439 28.35 -17.41 -40.53
CA ALA A 439 28.86 -17.81 -41.83
C ALA A 439 30.35 -17.48 -42.01
N LYS A 440 30.79 -16.28 -41.62
CA LYS A 440 32.20 -15.89 -41.63
C LYS A 440 33.04 -16.78 -40.71
N LEU A 441 32.56 -17.08 -39.51
CA LEU A 441 33.23 -17.97 -38.56
C LEU A 441 33.34 -19.39 -39.12
N THR A 442 32.30 -19.88 -39.76
CA THR A 442 32.27 -21.22 -40.44
C THR A 442 33.32 -21.31 -41.53
N VAL A 443 33.45 -20.27 -42.36
CA VAL A 443 34.48 -20.20 -43.43
C VAL A 443 35.89 -20.15 -42.84
N LEU A 444 36.09 -19.38 -41.79
CA LEU A 444 37.39 -19.26 -41.10
C LEU A 444 37.80 -20.64 -40.52
N VAL A 445 36.92 -21.32 -39.81
CA VAL A 445 37.17 -22.65 -39.27
C VAL A 445 37.38 -23.69 -40.37
N SER A 446 36.61 -23.65 -41.44
CA SER A 446 36.78 -24.53 -42.60
C SER A 446 38.15 -24.37 -43.21
N ASN A 447 38.63 -23.14 -43.40
CA ASN A 447 39.97 -22.85 -43.95
C ASN A 447 41.07 -23.33 -42.98
N LEU A 448 40.92 -23.10 -41.68
CA LEU A 448 41.87 -23.54 -40.66
C LEU A 448 42.00 -25.08 -40.65
N LEU A 449 40.89 -25.80 -40.69
CA LEU A 449 40.89 -27.28 -40.75
C LEU A 449 41.52 -27.82 -42.04
N THR A 450 41.34 -27.08 -43.14
CA THR A 450 41.99 -27.44 -44.43
C THR A 450 43.48 -27.26 -44.35
N THR A 451 43.99 -26.16 -43.79
CA THR A 451 45.40 -25.88 -43.61
C THR A 451 46.09 -26.89 -42.68
N MET A 452 45.36 -27.41 -41.69
CA MET A 452 45.82 -28.47 -40.77
C MET A 452 45.73 -29.88 -41.35
N ASN A 453 45.37 -30.06 -42.63
CA ASN A 453 45.17 -31.36 -43.29
C ASN A 453 44.30 -32.34 -42.52
N VAL A 454 43.25 -31.86 -41.87
CA VAL A 454 42.30 -32.69 -41.09
C VAL A 454 41.48 -33.56 -42.05
N ASN A 455 41.17 -34.80 -41.62
CA ASN A 455 40.38 -35.75 -42.37
C ASN A 455 39.03 -35.15 -42.80
N ALA A 456 38.64 -35.40 -44.05
CA ALA A 456 37.41 -34.85 -44.67
C ALA A 456 36.14 -35.14 -43.86
N ALA A 457 36.05 -36.32 -43.24
CA ALA A 457 34.91 -36.71 -42.39
C ALA A 457 34.80 -35.84 -41.12
N VAL A 458 35.94 -35.56 -40.46
CA VAL A 458 35.99 -34.69 -39.28
C VAL A 458 35.67 -33.24 -39.64
N LYS A 459 36.20 -32.77 -40.80
CA LYS A 459 35.90 -31.42 -41.31
C LYS A 459 34.37 -31.27 -41.57
N SER A 460 33.74 -32.24 -42.24
CA SER A 460 32.28 -32.20 -42.49
C SER A 460 31.50 -32.25 -41.19
N LEU A 461 31.90 -33.09 -40.23
CA LEU A 461 31.23 -33.14 -38.91
C LEU A 461 31.27 -31.77 -38.20
N VAL A 462 32.39 -31.11 -38.20
CA VAL A 462 32.54 -29.80 -37.55
C VAL A 462 31.79 -28.73 -38.32
N VAL A 463 32.03 -28.58 -39.62
CA VAL A 463 31.47 -27.49 -40.43
C VAL A 463 29.98 -27.69 -40.70
N ASP A 464 29.60 -28.84 -41.18
CA ASP A 464 28.20 -29.11 -41.58
C ASP A 464 27.32 -29.58 -40.42
N GLY A 465 27.88 -30.36 -39.47
CA GLY A 465 27.15 -30.82 -38.28
C GLY A 465 27.06 -29.73 -37.22
N ILE A 466 28.17 -29.28 -36.67
CA ILE A 466 28.18 -28.38 -35.53
C ILE A 466 27.85 -26.94 -35.95
N PHE A 467 28.62 -26.34 -36.87
CA PHE A 467 28.44 -24.92 -37.21
C PHE A 467 27.13 -24.63 -37.92
N LYS A 468 26.67 -25.46 -38.85
CA LYS A 468 25.37 -25.27 -39.47
C LYS A 468 24.23 -25.58 -38.51
N GLY A 469 24.32 -26.66 -37.71
CA GLY A 469 23.29 -27.04 -36.75
C GLY A 469 23.12 -26.00 -35.63
N VAL A 470 24.21 -25.68 -34.94
CA VAL A 470 24.21 -24.67 -33.86
C VAL A 470 23.88 -23.29 -34.42
N GLY A 471 24.44 -22.93 -35.60
CA GLY A 471 24.20 -21.66 -36.27
C GLY A 471 22.73 -21.43 -36.61
N SER A 472 22.01 -22.48 -37.04
CA SER A 472 20.58 -22.38 -37.32
C SER A 472 19.77 -22.10 -36.07
N ILE A 473 20.11 -22.71 -34.93
CA ILE A 473 19.44 -22.45 -33.66
C ILE A 473 19.74 -21.06 -33.12
N LEU A 474 21.02 -20.64 -33.18
CA LEU A 474 21.44 -19.31 -32.75
C LEU A 474 20.79 -18.18 -33.58
N SER A 475 20.44 -18.45 -34.83
CA SER A 475 19.77 -17.47 -35.70
C SER A 475 18.38 -17.02 -35.16
N PHE A 476 17.71 -17.79 -34.32
CA PHE A 476 16.45 -17.38 -33.71
C PHE A 476 16.62 -16.55 -32.44
N LEU A 477 17.79 -16.59 -31.81
CA LEU A 477 18.06 -15.88 -30.56
C LEU A 477 17.78 -14.37 -30.64
N PRO A 478 18.20 -13.63 -31.70
CA PRO A 478 17.95 -12.20 -31.80
C PRO A 478 16.46 -11.84 -31.85
N ILE A 479 15.64 -12.66 -32.49
CA ILE A 479 14.18 -12.43 -32.56
C ILE A 479 13.57 -12.56 -31.16
N ILE A 480 13.98 -13.59 -30.41
CA ILE A 480 13.50 -13.83 -29.04
C ILE A 480 13.92 -12.67 -28.13
N VAL A 481 15.18 -12.27 -28.19
CA VAL A 481 15.70 -11.14 -27.40
C VAL A 481 14.97 -9.84 -27.73
N THR A 482 14.71 -9.57 -29.01
CA THR A 482 13.97 -8.37 -29.45
C THR A 482 12.53 -8.40 -28.96
N LEU A 483 11.88 -9.57 -28.99
CA LEU A 483 10.50 -9.72 -28.45
C LEU A 483 10.46 -9.44 -26.95
N PHE A 484 11.36 -10.05 -26.17
CA PHE A 484 11.44 -9.80 -24.75
C PHE A 484 11.78 -8.36 -24.41
N PHE A 485 12.64 -7.70 -25.19
CA PHE A 485 12.93 -6.28 -25.03
C PHE A 485 11.65 -5.42 -25.15
N PHE A 486 10.83 -5.66 -26.19
CA PHE A 486 9.58 -4.92 -26.34
C PHE A 486 8.55 -5.26 -25.25
N LEU A 487 8.48 -6.51 -24.82
CA LEU A 487 7.58 -6.90 -23.73
C LEU A 487 8.00 -6.22 -22.41
N SER A 488 9.30 -6.22 -22.09
CA SER A 488 9.82 -5.51 -20.90
C SER A 488 9.55 -4.00 -20.98
N MET A 489 9.73 -3.38 -22.14
CA MET A 489 9.40 -1.98 -22.35
C MET A 489 7.91 -1.69 -22.14
N MET A 490 7.02 -2.59 -22.55
CA MET A 490 5.59 -2.47 -22.30
C MET A 490 5.24 -2.66 -20.83
N GLU A 491 5.94 -3.54 -20.13
CA GLU A 491 5.79 -3.75 -18.69
C GLU A 491 6.27 -2.52 -17.90
N ASP A 492 7.47 -2.05 -18.15
CA ASP A 492 8.08 -0.88 -17.47
C ASP A 492 7.28 0.42 -17.72
N SER A 493 6.67 0.58 -18.90
CA SER A 493 5.78 1.70 -19.19
C SER A 493 4.41 1.62 -18.48
N GLY A 494 4.13 0.52 -17.78
CA GLY A 494 2.84 0.24 -17.17
C GLY A 494 1.71 -0.03 -18.17
N TYR A 495 2.05 -0.24 -19.46
CA TYR A 495 1.04 -0.50 -20.49
C TYR A 495 0.35 -1.86 -20.30
N ILE A 496 1.09 -2.89 -19.88
CA ILE A 496 0.52 -4.22 -19.58
C ILE A 496 -0.52 -4.15 -18.47
N ALA A 497 -0.26 -3.37 -17.40
CA ALA A 497 -1.23 -3.15 -16.33
C ALA A 497 -2.52 -2.47 -16.84
N ARG A 498 -2.39 -1.50 -17.77
CA ARG A 498 -3.54 -0.85 -18.42
C ARG A 498 -4.35 -1.82 -19.28
N VAL A 499 -3.66 -2.70 -20.01
CA VAL A 499 -4.30 -3.75 -20.82
C VAL A 499 -5.03 -4.75 -19.92
N ALA A 500 -4.40 -5.20 -18.84
CA ALA A 500 -5.00 -6.11 -17.87
C ALA A 500 -6.30 -5.52 -17.28
N PHE A 501 -6.28 -4.23 -16.95
CA PHE A 501 -7.44 -3.49 -16.46
C PHE A 501 -8.59 -3.42 -17.50
N VAL A 502 -8.27 -3.18 -18.78
CA VAL A 502 -9.25 -3.18 -19.87
C VAL A 502 -9.84 -4.58 -20.10
N MET A 503 -8.99 -5.61 -20.03
CA MET A 503 -9.37 -7.00 -20.32
C MET A 503 -10.08 -7.70 -19.15
N ASP A 504 -9.98 -7.20 -17.91
CA ASP A 504 -10.53 -7.83 -16.70
C ASP A 504 -12.01 -8.21 -16.85
N LYS A 505 -12.83 -7.30 -17.38
CA LYS A 505 -14.26 -7.56 -17.61
C LYS A 505 -14.54 -8.66 -18.65
N LEU A 506 -13.71 -8.76 -19.69
CA LEU A 506 -13.83 -9.81 -20.70
C LEU A 506 -13.39 -11.16 -20.15
N LEU A 507 -12.28 -11.20 -19.42
CA LEU A 507 -11.72 -12.41 -18.83
C LEU A 507 -12.61 -13.00 -17.76
N ARG A 508 -13.26 -12.17 -16.95
CA ARG A 508 -14.23 -12.64 -15.94
C ARG A 508 -15.45 -13.31 -16.54
N LYS A 509 -15.90 -12.92 -17.72
CA LYS A 509 -16.97 -13.64 -18.43
C LYS A 509 -16.60 -15.09 -18.77
N ILE A 510 -15.30 -15.38 -18.83
CA ILE A 510 -14.74 -16.71 -19.11
C ILE A 510 -14.24 -17.38 -17.81
N GLY A 511 -14.45 -16.76 -16.63
CA GLY A 511 -14.03 -17.29 -15.34
C GLY A 511 -12.57 -17.03 -14.96
N LEU A 512 -11.84 -16.15 -15.69
CA LEU A 512 -10.46 -15.78 -15.42
C LEU A 512 -10.41 -14.41 -14.71
N SER A 513 -9.46 -14.23 -13.78
CA SER A 513 -9.20 -12.93 -13.15
C SER A 513 -8.18 -12.13 -13.94
N GLY A 514 -8.19 -10.78 -13.83
CA GLY A 514 -7.20 -9.91 -14.47
C GLY A 514 -5.74 -10.17 -14.06
N LYS A 515 -5.51 -10.90 -12.93
CA LYS A 515 -4.19 -11.38 -12.53
C LYS A 515 -3.65 -12.54 -13.40
N SER A 516 -4.46 -13.05 -14.33
CA SER A 516 -4.10 -14.18 -15.21
C SER A 516 -3.44 -13.73 -16.52
N ILE A 517 -3.23 -12.43 -16.71
CA ILE A 517 -2.48 -11.81 -17.80
C ILE A 517 -1.09 -11.46 -17.30
#